data_c32b48e7b3135b9b59d7c8f98e1c9340
#
_entry.id   c32b48e7b3135b9b59d7c8f98e1c9340
#
_cell.length_a   1.000
_cell.length_b   1.000
_cell.length_c   1.000
_cell.angle_alpha   90.00
_cell.angle_beta   90.00
_cell.angle_gamma   90.00
#
_symmetry.space_group_name_H-M   'P 1'
#
loop_
_entity.id
_entity.type
_entity.pdbx_description
1 polymer ?
#
loop_
_entity_poly.entity_id
_entity_poly.type
_entity_poly.pdbx_seq_one_letter_code
_entity_poly.pdbx_strand_id
1 'polypeptide(L)'
;GTVQTVEIDTPKADMFERQLNAMIPFLQDRRNSLNALKECSIKPAYKKLRGGQAQLQTTLNKSALQAKTVLLEAPTGFGKTGIVLEHALRHLQLGVYNRCIYLSSKSTGQLETIKQLRAMSADAIRYLQMRNRKEHSIDTPTHTCSTDKQCEHTSAQLWRDADIHPGKLFERGTFELENAKDIGAKNGLCPYALTKSCLPYADIWIGDTNYVFSPQSRGVFIDTIGFDPSQTLLIVDEAHNLPQRAAEALGIELSATELLFAYEELRVSGAPRRFLRPLEELSTRINTLRADQTLSSNTHYTLLDLCEDIEQQIAQIHIHWNSVPPFVTELVWRVPSLAKCLAASPQKWLHWSPSNGV
;
A
#
# COMPACT_ATOMS: atom_id res chain seq x y z
N GLY A 1 -26.85 -1.87 3.83
CA GLY A 1 -26.17 -1.63 5.10
C GLY A 1 -26.79 -2.53 6.16
N THR A 2 -25.98 -3.26 6.89
CA THR A 2 -26.40 -4.04 8.05
C THR A 2 -26.63 -3.09 9.22
N VAL A 3 -27.85 -3.08 9.76
CA VAL A 3 -28.14 -2.38 11.02
C VAL A 3 -27.73 -3.29 12.17
N GLN A 4 -26.78 -2.87 12.96
CA GLN A 4 -26.44 -3.53 14.22
C GLN A 4 -27.09 -2.76 15.37
N THR A 5 -27.87 -3.46 16.18
CA THR A 5 -28.39 -2.91 17.42
C THR A 5 -27.41 -3.24 18.54
N VAL A 6 -26.87 -2.22 19.20
CA VAL A 6 -25.94 -2.36 20.31
C VAL A 6 -26.60 -1.77 21.55
N GLU A 7 -26.63 -2.52 22.65
CA GLU A 7 -26.98 -1.95 23.97
C GLU A 7 -25.86 -0.99 24.39
N ILE A 8 -26.24 0.25 24.62
CA ILE A 8 -25.30 1.33 24.96
C ILE A 8 -25.38 1.56 26.49
N ASP A 9 -24.35 1.12 27.21
CA ASP A 9 -24.07 1.57 28.57
C ASP A 9 -23.32 2.93 28.54
N THR A 10 -23.24 3.62 29.68
CA THR A 10 -22.62 4.96 29.74
C THR A 10 -21.20 5.04 29.14
N PRO A 11 -20.27 4.11 29.40
CA PRO A 11 -18.94 4.14 28.76
C PRO A 11 -18.96 3.98 27.24
N LYS A 12 -19.91 3.19 26.72
CA LYS A 12 -20.09 3.02 25.27
C LYS A 12 -20.76 4.24 24.62
N ALA A 13 -21.66 4.91 25.35
CA ALA A 13 -22.27 6.16 24.91
C ALA A 13 -21.20 7.24 24.70
N ASP A 14 -20.29 7.43 25.65
CA ASP A 14 -19.19 8.39 25.55
C ASP A 14 -18.24 8.06 24.37
N MET A 15 -17.95 6.78 24.16
CA MET A 15 -17.14 6.35 23.03
C MET A 15 -17.83 6.63 21.70
N PHE A 16 -19.12 6.35 21.60
CA PHE A 16 -19.93 6.59 20.41
C PHE A 16 -20.05 8.09 20.10
N GLU A 17 -20.27 8.92 21.11
CA GLU A 17 -20.31 10.37 20.98
C GLU A 17 -18.97 10.93 20.47
N ARG A 18 -17.83 10.46 21.01
CA ARG A 18 -16.50 10.83 20.52
C ARG A 18 -16.29 10.44 19.05
N GLN A 19 -16.76 9.24 18.66
CA GLN A 19 -16.67 8.80 17.26
C GLN A 19 -17.54 9.66 16.35
N LEU A 20 -18.76 10.02 16.74
CA LEU A 20 -19.63 10.92 15.98
C LEU A 20 -19.00 12.31 15.86
N ASN A 21 -18.48 12.85 16.94
CA ASN A 21 -17.84 14.17 16.95
C ASN A 21 -16.59 14.22 16.06
N ALA A 22 -15.89 13.11 15.86
CA ALA A 22 -14.78 13.00 14.92
C ALA A 22 -15.27 12.81 13.46
N MET A 23 -16.36 12.07 13.28
CA MET A 23 -16.88 11.72 11.95
C MET A 23 -17.62 12.87 11.28
N ILE A 24 -18.38 13.67 12.04
CA ILE A 24 -19.16 14.78 11.49
C ILE A 24 -18.27 15.82 10.78
N PRO A 25 -17.19 16.35 11.38
CA PRO A 25 -16.29 17.26 10.70
C PRO A 25 -15.63 16.67 9.45
N PHE A 26 -15.29 15.38 9.49
CA PHE A 26 -14.75 14.67 8.34
C PHE A 26 -15.75 14.63 7.18
N LEU A 27 -17.00 14.24 7.44
CA LEU A 27 -18.05 14.16 6.41
C LEU A 27 -18.39 15.55 5.85
N GLN A 28 -18.39 16.58 6.69
CA GLN A 28 -18.60 17.96 6.27
C GLN A 28 -17.46 18.44 5.36
N ASP A 29 -16.21 18.20 5.74
CA ASP A 29 -15.02 18.55 4.94
C ASP A 29 -15.04 17.83 3.60
N ARG A 30 -15.32 16.53 3.58
CA ARG A 30 -15.44 15.76 2.32
C ARG A 30 -16.58 16.29 1.43
N ARG A 31 -17.72 16.60 1.99
CA ARG A 31 -18.83 17.20 1.26
C ARG A 31 -18.44 18.54 0.65
N ASN A 32 -17.76 19.39 1.40
CA ASN A 32 -17.30 20.71 0.93
C ASN A 32 -16.27 20.54 -0.19
N SER A 33 -15.31 19.62 -0.05
CA SER A 33 -14.32 19.31 -1.09
C SER A 33 -14.97 18.82 -2.37
N LEU A 34 -15.94 17.90 -2.28
CA LEU A 34 -16.66 17.40 -3.45
C LEU A 34 -17.52 18.48 -4.12
N ASN A 35 -18.10 19.40 -3.37
CA ASN A 35 -18.84 20.53 -3.94
C ASN A 35 -17.88 21.51 -4.65
N ALA A 36 -16.74 21.85 -4.05
CA ALA A 36 -15.73 22.67 -4.68
C ALA A 36 -15.22 22.03 -6.00
N LEU A 37 -15.06 20.70 -6.01
CA LEU A 37 -14.69 19.97 -7.22
C LEU A 37 -15.76 20.09 -8.33
N LYS A 38 -17.05 20.02 -7.98
CA LYS A 38 -18.16 20.18 -8.94
C LYS A 38 -18.18 21.57 -9.60
N GLU A 39 -17.78 22.58 -8.85
CA GLU A 39 -17.78 23.98 -9.31
C GLU A 39 -16.46 24.39 -9.99
N CYS A 40 -15.39 23.60 -9.85
CA CYS A 40 -14.10 23.97 -10.41
C CYS A 40 -14.09 23.90 -11.94
N SER A 41 -13.28 24.77 -12.56
CA SER A 41 -13.02 24.72 -13.99
C SER A 41 -11.88 23.76 -14.29
N ILE A 42 -12.20 22.62 -14.90
CA ILE A 42 -11.19 21.67 -15.37
C ILE A 42 -10.72 22.11 -16.76
N LYS A 43 -9.45 22.48 -16.84
CA LYS A 43 -8.80 22.80 -18.12
C LYS A 43 -8.53 21.50 -18.88
N PRO A 44 -8.63 21.50 -20.22
CA PRO A 44 -8.28 20.32 -21.01
C PRO A 44 -6.77 20.03 -20.85
N ALA A 45 -6.42 18.75 -20.86
CA ALA A 45 -5.03 18.31 -20.76
C ALA A 45 -4.14 18.92 -21.86
N TYR A 46 -4.72 19.10 -23.04
CA TYR A 46 -4.03 19.68 -24.18
C TYR A 46 -4.88 20.80 -24.83
N LYS A 47 -4.27 21.97 -25.09
CA LYS A 47 -4.94 23.09 -25.79
C LYS A 47 -5.43 22.68 -27.16
N LYS A 48 -4.69 21.79 -27.84
CA LYS A 48 -5.03 21.24 -29.16
C LYS A 48 -4.69 19.75 -29.15
N LEU A 49 -5.69 18.92 -29.40
CA LEU A 49 -5.53 17.48 -29.52
C LEU A 49 -4.75 17.13 -30.79
N ARG A 50 -3.81 16.20 -30.69
CA ARG A 50 -3.10 15.63 -31.84
C ARG A 50 -3.95 14.54 -32.50
N GLY A 51 -3.56 14.09 -33.69
CA GLY A 51 -4.23 12.97 -34.36
C GLY A 51 -4.31 11.74 -33.45
N GLY A 52 -5.48 11.12 -33.41
CA GLY A 52 -5.76 9.98 -32.56
C GLY A 52 -6.13 10.30 -31.09
N GLN A 53 -5.72 11.44 -30.54
CA GLN A 53 -6.05 11.80 -29.15
C GLN A 53 -7.55 12.05 -28.95
N ALA A 54 -8.20 12.73 -29.90
CA ALA A 54 -9.65 12.95 -29.87
C ALA A 54 -10.43 11.63 -29.99
N GLN A 55 -9.95 10.73 -30.85
CA GLN A 55 -10.53 9.38 -30.97
C GLN A 55 -10.37 8.60 -29.66
N LEU A 56 -9.18 8.64 -29.05
CA LEU A 56 -8.93 8.00 -27.78
C LEU A 56 -9.88 8.52 -26.69
N GLN A 57 -10.03 9.84 -26.56
CA GLN A 57 -10.91 10.46 -25.59
C GLN A 57 -12.37 9.99 -25.78
N THR A 58 -12.83 9.96 -27.02
CA THR A 58 -14.18 9.48 -27.36
C THR A 58 -14.35 7.99 -27.04
N THR A 59 -13.37 7.18 -27.40
CA THR A 59 -13.38 5.73 -27.13
C THR A 59 -13.34 5.45 -25.63
N LEU A 60 -12.49 6.13 -24.90
CA LEU A 60 -12.38 5.98 -23.45
C LEU A 60 -13.70 6.31 -22.74
N ASN A 61 -14.34 7.43 -23.14
CA ASN A 61 -15.63 7.81 -22.55
C ASN A 61 -16.75 6.79 -22.85
N LYS A 62 -16.77 6.25 -24.06
CA LYS A 62 -17.74 5.18 -24.41
C LYS A 62 -17.45 3.86 -23.68
N SER A 63 -16.18 3.45 -23.67
CA SER A 63 -15.78 2.18 -23.07
C SER A 63 -15.96 2.19 -21.55
N ALA A 64 -15.70 3.29 -20.87
CA ALA A 64 -15.88 3.43 -19.43
C ALA A 64 -17.33 3.31 -18.99
N LEU A 65 -18.30 3.61 -19.87
CA LEU A 65 -19.73 3.41 -19.61
C LEU A 65 -20.18 1.96 -19.80
N GLN A 66 -19.46 1.17 -20.58
CA GLN A 66 -19.88 -0.18 -21.01
C GLN A 66 -19.06 -1.29 -20.37
N ALA A 67 -17.86 -1.01 -19.95
CA ALA A 67 -16.92 -2.01 -19.45
C ALA A 67 -16.41 -1.67 -18.04
N LYS A 68 -16.26 -2.71 -17.20
CA LYS A 68 -15.62 -2.56 -15.88
C LYS A 68 -14.11 -2.33 -15.96
N THR A 69 -13.48 -2.77 -17.04
CA THR A 69 -12.03 -2.68 -17.26
C THR A 69 -11.76 -2.23 -18.69
N VAL A 70 -10.91 -1.24 -18.84
CA VAL A 70 -10.47 -0.72 -20.15
C VAL A 70 -8.96 -0.88 -20.23
N LEU A 71 -8.48 -1.59 -21.23
CA LEU A 71 -7.05 -1.68 -21.57
C LEU A 71 -6.76 -0.68 -22.67
N LEU A 72 -5.81 0.21 -22.40
CA LEU A 72 -5.40 1.28 -23.30
C LEU A 72 -3.96 1.08 -23.73
N GLU A 73 -3.73 0.90 -25.04
CA GLU A 73 -2.41 0.87 -25.65
C GLU A 73 -2.25 2.05 -26.60
N ALA A 74 -1.16 2.79 -26.45
CA ALA A 74 -0.75 3.85 -27.36
C ALA A 74 0.77 4.11 -27.25
N PRO A 75 1.41 4.62 -28.30
CA PRO A 75 2.85 4.87 -28.32
C PRO A 75 3.32 5.79 -27.17
N THR A 76 4.60 5.69 -26.83
CA THR A 76 5.26 6.61 -25.91
C THR A 76 5.17 8.05 -26.45
N GLY A 77 4.95 9.02 -25.59
CA GLY A 77 4.78 10.42 -25.96
C GLY A 77 3.43 10.77 -26.60
N PHE A 78 2.51 9.81 -26.72
CA PHE A 78 1.16 10.04 -27.23
C PHE A 78 0.35 11.01 -26.34
N GLY A 79 0.67 11.10 -25.06
CA GLY A 79 -0.06 11.92 -24.09
C GLY A 79 -1.20 11.17 -23.38
N LYS A 80 -1.07 9.85 -23.23
CA LYS A 80 -2.03 9.00 -22.51
C LYS A 80 -2.41 9.57 -21.16
N THR A 81 -1.39 9.90 -20.35
CA THR A 81 -1.55 10.37 -18.97
C THR A 81 -2.51 11.56 -18.88
N GLY A 82 -2.31 12.59 -19.71
CA GLY A 82 -3.17 13.77 -19.71
C GLY A 82 -4.63 13.44 -20.05
N ILE A 83 -4.87 12.63 -21.09
CA ILE A 83 -6.23 12.25 -21.52
C ILE A 83 -6.94 11.43 -20.44
N VAL A 84 -6.24 10.46 -19.85
CA VAL A 84 -6.80 9.58 -18.80
C VAL A 84 -7.08 10.38 -17.53
N LEU A 85 -6.20 11.30 -17.15
CA LEU A 85 -6.42 12.17 -16.00
C LEU A 85 -7.58 13.15 -16.24
N GLU A 86 -7.69 13.74 -17.45
CA GLU A 86 -8.84 14.59 -17.80
C GLU A 86 -10.16 13.81 -17.68
N HIS A 87 -10.19 12.57 -18.18
CA HIS A 87 -11.33 11.68 -18.03
C HIS A 87 -11.66 11.43 -16.55
N ALA A 88 -10.65 11.10 -15.73
CA ALA A 88 -10.83 10.88 -14.29
C ALA A 88 -11.40 12.10 -13.57
N LEU A 89 -10.83 13.28 -13.85
CA LEU A 89 -11.27 14.54 -13.23
C LEU A 89 -12.72 14.89 -13.59
N ARG A 90 -13.11 14.72 -14.86
CA ARG A 90 -14.49 14.96 -15.29
C ARG A 90 -15.48 14.00 -14.62
N HIS A 91 -15.11 12.73 -14.43
CA HIS A 91 -15.96 11.75 -13.79
C HIS A 91 -16.05 11.96 -12.28
N LEU A 92 -14.99 12.42 -11.62
CA LEU A 92 -15.04 12.89 -10.23
C LEU A 92 -15.96 14.12 -10.11
N GLN A 93 -15.84 15.09 -11.02
CA GLN A 93 -16.67 16.30 -11.05
C GLN A 93 -18.16 15.97 -11.23
N LEU A 94 -18.49 15.03 -12.10
CA LEU A 94 -19.85 14.54 -12.33
C LEU A 94 -20.39 13.67 -11.19
N GLY A 95 -19.54 13.28 -10.22
CA GLY A 95 -19.92 12.42 -9.12
C GLY A 95 -20.16 10.96 -9.53
N VAL A 96 -19.61 10.54 -10.67
CA VAL A 96 -19.62 9.12 -11.10
C VAL A 96 -18.75 8.28 -10.18
N TYR A 97 -17.63 8.85 -9.76
CA TYR A 97 -16.73 8.30 -8.76
C TYR A 97 -16.51 9.31 -7.64
N ASN A 98 -16.29 8.80 -6.44
CA ASN A 98 -15.95 9.60 -5.26
C ASN A 98 -14.43 9.74 -5.08
N ARG A 99 -13.65 8.92 -5.79
CA ARG A 99 -12.20 8.86 -5.66
C ARG A 99 -11.54 8.34 -6.95
N CYS A 100 -10.31 8.75 -7.16
CA CYS A 100 -9.44 8.13 -8.16
C CYS A 100 -8.15 7.64 -7.47
N ILE A 101 -7.68 6.46 -7.85
CA ILE A 101 -6.37 5.94 -7.49
C ILE A 101 -5.55 5.87 -8.77
N TYR A 102 -4.41 6.56 -8.80
CA TYR A 102 -3.46 6.52 -9.89
C TYR A 102 -2.18 5.80 -9.44
N LEU A 103 -1.92 4.67 -10.06
CA LEU A 103 -0.77 3.84 -9.74
C LEU A 103 0.29 3.94 -10.84
N SER A 104 1.49 4.30 -10.44
CA SER A 104 2.68 4.24 -11.30
C SER A 104 3.85 3.71 -10.49
N SER A 105 4.55 2.73 -11.04
CA SER A 105 5.70 2.10 -10.40
C SER A 105 6.97 2.96 -10.46
N LYS A 106 6.97 4.02 -11.27
CA LYS A 106 8.10 4.94 -11.41
C LYS A 106 7.79 6.27 -10.74
N SER A 107 8.69 6.75 -9.90
CA SER A 107 8.57 8.07 -9.25
C SER A 107 8.40 9.20 -10.28
N THR A 108 9.08 9.10 -11.44
CA THR A 108 8.94 10.06 -12.53
C THR A 108 7.53 10.10 -13.12
N GLY A 109 6.86 8.94 -13.26
CA GLY A 109 5.47 8.86 -13.70
C GLY A 109 4.52 9.50 -12.70
N GLN A 110 4.73 9.29 -11.41
CA GLN A 110 3.95 9.92 -10.36
C GLN A 110 4.11 11.45 -10.36
N LEU A 111 5.34 11.95 -10.51
CA LEU A 111 5.61 13.39 -10.59
C LEU A 111 4.99 14.03 -11.85
N GLU A 112 5.03 13.34 -12.99
CA GLU A 112 4.37 13.82 -14.20
C GLU A 112 2.85 13.89 -14.03
N THR A 113 2.26 12.90 -13.35
CA THR A 113 0.83 12.92 -12.98
C THR A 113 0.48 14.14 -12.13
N ILE A 114 1.28 14.44 -11.12
CA ILE A 114 1.10 15.62 -10.26
C ILE A 114 1.17 16.90 -11.08
N LYS A 115 2.16 17.02 -11.96
CA LYS A 115 2.33 18.16 -12.84
C LYS A 115 1.12 18.37 -13.77
N GLN A 116 0.59 17.29 -14.33
CA GLN A 116 -0.60 17.33 -15.18
C GLN A 116 -1.84 17.75 -14.39
N LEU A 117 -2.04 17.20 -13.18
CA LEU A 117 -3.15 17.57 -12.31
C LEU A 117 -3.13 19.07 -11.96
N ARG A 118 -1.97 19.61 -11.59
CA ARG A 118 -1.80 21.05 -11.33
C ARG A 118 -2.15 21.92 -12.55
N ALA A 119 -1.78 21.47 -13.73
CA ALA A 119 -2.06 22.22 -14.95
C ALA A 119 -3.55 22.23 -15.30
N MET A 120 -4.29 21.16 -14.99
CA MET A 120 -5.69 20.99 -15.35
C MET A 120 -6.68 21.58 -14.34
N SER A 121 -6.39 21.54 -13.04
CA SER A 121 -7.39 21.77 -12.00
C SER A 121 -7.06 22.86 -11.00
N ALA A 122 -5.91 23.50 -11.13
CA ALA A 122 -5.43 24.44 -10.13
C ALA A 122 -5.53 23.86 -8.69
N ASP A 123 -5.98 24.65 -7.72
CA ASP A 123 -5.98 24.25 -6.30
C ASP A 123 -7.29 23.58 -5.82
N ALA A 124 -8.22 23.32 -6.74
CA ALA A 124 -9.54 22.80 -6.39
C ALA A 124 -9.55 21.29 -6.10
N ILE A 125 -8.55 20.56 -6.57
CA ILE A 125 -8.46 19.10 -6.42
C ILE A 125 -7.44 18.75 -5.36
N ARG A 126 -7.87 17.97 -4.40
CA ARG A 126 -7.01 17.42 -3.36
C ARG A 126 -6.39 16.12 -3.86
N TYR A 127 -5.11 16.13 -4.16
CA TYR A 127 -4.36 14.91 -4.46
C TYR A 127 -3.27 14.68 -3.44
N LEU A 128 -2.95 13.42 -3.21
CA LEU A 128 -1.95 12.98 -2.26
C LEU A 128 -1.06 11.91 -2.87
N GLN A 129 0.25 12.12 -2.82
CA GLN A 129 1.24 11.12 -3.18
C GLN A 129 1.66 10.34 -1.94
N MET A 130 1.37 9.02 -1.93
CA MET A 130 1.87 8.12 -0.91
C MET A 130 3.18 7.49 -1.37
N ARG A 131 4.24 7.69 -0.60
CA ARG A 131 5.56 7.10 -0.80
C ARG A 131 5.88 6.12 0.32
N ASN A 132 6.97 5.37 0.17
CA ASN A 132 7.39 4.41 1.19
C ASN A 132 7.86 5.14 2.48
N ARG A 133 7.96 4.38 3.58
CA ARG A 133 8.36 4.93 4.89
C ARG A 133 9.75 5.55 4.86
N LYS A 134 10.70 4.95 4.13
CA LYS A 134 12.07 5.43 4.05
C LYS A 134 12.15 6.82 3.39
N GLU A 135 11.33 7.08 2.38
CA GLU A 135 11.26 8.40 1.74
C GLU A 135 10.63 9.46 2.65
N HIS A 136 9.75 9.06 3.57
CA HIS A 136 9.16 9.95 4.58
C HIS A 136 10.07 10.18 5.79
N SER A 137 11.19 9.46 5.91
CA SER A 137 12.03 9.59 7.08
C SER A 137 12.59 11.02 7.23
N ILE A 138 12.70 11.44 8.47
CA ILE A 138 13.36 12.67 8.89
C ILE A 138 14.42 12.29 9.91
N ASP A 139 15.59 12.92 9.78
CA ASP A 139 16.64 12.85 10.78
C ASP A 139 16.74 14.20 11.47
N THR A 140 16.52 14.22 12.75
CA THR A 140 16.69 15.39 13.61
C THR A 140 17.70 15.08 14.72
N PRO A 141 18.27 16.08 15.40
CA PRO A 141 19.17 15.84 16.54
C PRO A 141 18.56 14.97 17.64
N THR A 142 17.22 14.95 17.73
CA THR A 142 16.47 14.25 18.78
C THR A 142 15.80 12.99 18.28
N HIS A 143 15.78 12.73 16.95
CA HIS A 143 15.07 11.58 16.39
C HIS A 143 15.66 11.14 15.05
N THR A 144 15.89 9.85 14.93
CA THR A 144 16.17 9.16 13.67
C THR A 144 15.01 8.22 13.37
N CYS A 145 14.39 8.36 12.21
CA CYS A 145 13.28 7.49 11.83
C CYS A 145 13.74 6.04 11.69
N SER A 146 13.20 5.18 12.54
CA SER A 146 13.37 3.74 12.44
C SER A 146 12.35 3.16 11.47
N THR A 147 12.71 2.05 10.83
CA THR A 147 11.78 1.26 10.02
C THR A 147 10.80 0.46 10.89
N ASP A 148 10.99 0.46 12.21
CA ASP A 148 10.20 -0.30 13.15
C ASP A 148 8.76 0.22 13.23
N LYS A 149 7.84 -0.73 13.41
CA LYS A 149 6.39 -0.48 13.42
C LYS A 149 5.91 0.39 14.59
N GLN A 150 6.74 0.58 15.61
CA GLN A 150 6.43 1.35 16.81
C GLN A 150 7.32 2.60 16.89
N CYS A 151 7.07 3.55 16.00
CA CYS A 151 7.68 4.86 16.13
C CYS A 151 6.95 5.66 17.22
N GLU A 152 7.67 6.18 18.21
CA GLU A 152 7.12 7.03 19.30
C GLU A 152 6.38 8.25 18.78
N HIS A 153 6.77 8.76 17.60
CA HIS A 153 6.13 9.87 16.91
C HIS A 153 4.73 9.55 16.31
N THR A 154 4.22 8.34 16.52
CA THR A 154 2.84 7.96 16.17
C THR A 154 1.90 8.00 17.36
N SER A 155 2.35 8.45 18.54
CA SER A 155 1.52 8.42 19.73
C SER A 155 0.29 9.33 19.59
N ALA A 156 -0.85 8.86 20.09
CA ALA A 156 -2.10 9.62 20.06
C ALA A 156 -2.03 10.94 20.85
N GLN A 157 -1.11 11.01 21.84
CA GLN A 157 -0.90 12.24 22.62
C GLN A 157 -0.24 13.32 21.76
N LEU A 158 0.83 13.01 21.05
CA LEU A 158 1.50 13.96 20.15
C LEU A 158 0.56 14.54 19.09
N TRP A 159 -0.34 13.70 18.56
CA TRP A 159 -1.37 14.17 17.63
C TRP A 159 -2.35 15.16 18.24
N ARG A 160 -2.79 14.91 19.48
CA ARG A 160 -3.66 15.86 20.21
C ARG A 160 -2.97 17.18 20.51
N ASP A 161 -1.71 17.10 20.95
CA ASP A 161 -0.93 18.28 21.33
C ASP A 161 -0.58 19.14 20.12
N ALA A 162 -0.40 18.54 18.96
CA ALA A 162 -0.11 19.24 17.71
C ALA A 162 -1.32 19.96 17.11
N ASP A 163 -2.55 19.60 17.53
CA ASP A 163 -3.84 20.14 17.03
C ASP A 163 -3.92 20.18 15.48
N ILE A 164 -3.37 19.15 14.83
CA ILE A 164 -3.34 19.06 13.38
C ILE A 164 -4.58 18.32 12.89
N HIS A 165 -5.40 19.01 12.10
CA HIS A 165 -6.51 18.40 11.38
C HIS A 165 -6.10 18.10 9.94
N PRO A 166 -6.05 16.81 9.52
CA PRO A 166 -5.53 16.42 8.20
C PRO A 166 -6.24 17.11 7.02
N GLY A 167 -7.55 17.34 7.11
CA GLY A 167 -8.31 18.03 6.07
C GLY A 167 -7.84 19.47 5.83
N LYS A 168 -7.41 20.15 6.89
CA LYS A 168 -6.93 21.54 6.80
C LYS A 168 -5.57 21.68 6.12
N LEU A 169 -4.83 20.60 5.99
CA LEU A 169 -3.54 20.59 5.29
C LEU A 169 -3.70 20.83 3.79
N PHE A 170 -4.91 20.62 3.24
CA PHE A 170 -5.25 20.89 1.84
C PHE A 170 -5.80 22.30 1.59
N GLU A 171 -6.00 23.13 2.61
CA GLU A 171 -6.59 24.46 2.45
C GLU A 171 -5.71 25.43 1.65
N ARG A 172 -4.40 25.16 1.56
CA ARG A 172 -3.41 26.00 0.85
C ARG A 172 -2.85 25.34 -0.42
N GLY A 173 -3.60 24.40 -1.00
CA GLY A 173 -3.17 23.64 -2.14
C GLY A 173 -2.86 22.17 -1.80
N THR A 174 -1.94 21.60 -2.55
CA THR A 174 -1.59 20.19 -2.41
C THR A 174 -0.71 19.92 -1.21
N PHE A 175 -0.96 18.80 -0.54
CA PHE A 175 -0.12 18.32 0.55
C PHE A 175 0.97 17.39 -0.02
N GLU A 176 2.21 17.82 0.07
CA GLU A 176 3.36 17.11 -0.51
C GLU A 176 4.27 16.49 0.57
N LEU A 177 5.19 15.62 0.12
CA LEU A 177 6.13 14.94 1.00
C LEU A 177 6.95 15.92 1.86
N GLU A 178 7.44 17.00 1.25
CA GLU A 178 8.25 18.00 1.97
C GLU A 178 7.40 18.72 3.03
N ASN A 179 6.15 19.05 2.73
CA ASN A 179 5.23 19.60 3.73
C ASN A 179 5.02 18.62 4.90
N ALA A 180 4.89 17.32 4.60
CA ALA A 180 4.74 16.31 5.64
C ALA A 180 5.99 16.22 6.52
N LYS A 181 7.18 16.29 5.92
CA LYS A 181 8.45 16.29 6.66
C LYS A 181 8.62 17.53 7.54
N ASP A 182 8.33 18.71 7.01
CA ASP A 182 8.43 19.98 7.74
C ASP A 182 7.48 20.00 8.94
N ILE A 183 6.23 19.59 8.74
CA ILE A 183 5.24 19.51 9.81
C ILE A 183 5.63 18.44 10.83
N GLY A 184 6.11 17.29 10.35
CA GLY A 184 6.57 16.20 11.20
C GLY A 184 7.74 16.62 12.08
N ALA A 185 8.76 17.24 11.49
CA ALA A 185 9.92 17.74 12.22
C ALA A 185 9.56 18.81 13.26
N LYS A 186 8.67 19.75 12.88
CA LYS A 186 8.24 20.85 13.76
C LYS A 186 7.41 20.37 14.95
N ASN A 187 6.58 19.37 14.78
CA ASN A 187 5.62 18.93 15.80
C ASN A 187 5.96 17.56 16.42
N GLY A 188 7.11 16.97 16.08
CA GLY A 188 7.48 15.65 16.57
C GLY A 188 6.56 14.53 16.05
N LEU A 189 5.95 14.68 14.88
CA LEU A 189 5.05 13.68 14.29
C LEU A 189 5.73 12.88 13.19
N CYS A 190 5.33 11.61 13.05
CA CYS A 190 5.78 10.77 11.95
C CYS A 190 5.23 11.27 10.60
N PRO A 191 6.06 11.72 9.64
CA PRO A 191 5.58 12.22 8.35
C PRO A 191 4.81 11.18 7.54
N TYR A 192 5.18 9.89 7.65
CA TYR A 192 4.46 8.80 7.01
C TYR A 192 3.04 8.64 7.58
N ALA A 193 2.91 8.67 8.92
CA ALA A 193 1.61 8.61 9.58
C ALA A 193 0.76 9.84 9.23
N LEU A 194 1.37 11.01 9.17
CA LEU A 194 0.72 12.26 8.78
C LEU A 194 0.18 12.16 7.34
N THR A 195 1.00 11.75 6.38
CA THR A 195 0.57 11.56 5.00
C THR A 195 -0.57 10.53 4.90
N LYS A 196 -0.44 9.40 5.62
CA LYS A 196 -1.48 8.37 5.65
C LYS A 196 -2.80 8.90 6.20
N SER A 197 -2.78 9.74 7.24
CA SER A 197 -3.98 10.34 7.83
C SER A 197 -4.69 11.33 6.90
N CYS A 198 -3.99 11.85 5.89
CA CYS A 198 -4.54 12.75 4.89
C CYS A 198 -5.27 12.01 3.75
N LEU A 199 -5.03 10.70 3.55
CA LEU A 199 -5.66 9.92 2.47
C LEU A 199 -7.19 10.04 2.43
N PRO A 200 -7.93 9.93 3.55
CA PRO A 200 -9.40 10.04 3.53
C PRO A 200 -9.90 11.35 2.95
N TYR A 201 -9.13 12.42 3.07
CA TYR A 201 -9.48 13.77 2.67
C TYR A 201 -9.12 14.11 1.21
N ALA A 202 -8.29 13.29 0.56
CA ALA A 202 -7.86 13.51 -0.82
C ALA A 202 -8.84 12.89 -1.85
N ASP A 203 -8.99 13.55 -2.99
CA ASP A 203 -9.82 13.08 -4.11
C ASP A 203 -9.06 12.10 -4.99
N ILE A 204 -7.74 12.29 -5.13
CA ILE A 204 -6.87 11.44 -5.94
C ILE A 204 -5.72 10.94 -5.07
N TRP A 205 -5.56 9.62 -5.04
CA TRP A 205 -4.42 8.96 -4.42
C TRP A 205 -3.43 8.52 -5.49
N ILE A 206 -2.17 8.93 -5.32
CA ILE A 206 -1.09 8.60 -6.23
C ILE A 206 -0.09 7.72 -5.47
N GLY A 207 0.28 6.59 -6.05
CA GLY A 207 1.21 5.69 -5.39
C GLY A 207 1.77 4.60 -6.28
N ASP A 208 2.53 3.70 -5.66
CA ASP A 208 3.05 2.49 -6.30
C ASP A 208 1.94 1.42 -6.39
N THR A 209 2.08 0.53 -7.36
CA THR A 209 1.18 -0.63 -7.56
C THR A 209 1.04 -1.49 -6.31
N ASN A 210 2.07 -1.53 -5.46
CA ASN A 210 2.07 -2.30 -4.22
C ASN A 210 0.97 -1.86 -3.23
N TYR A 211 0.54 -0.59 -3.27
CA TYR A 211 -0.52 -0.10 -2.38
C TYR A 211 -1.92 -0.66 -2.70
N VAL A 212 -2.07 -1.35 -3.82
CA VAL A 212 -3.30 -2.06 -4.17
C VAL A 212 -3.07 -3.56 -4.29
N PHE A 213 -1.94 -3.98 -4.87
CA PHE A 213 -1.72 -5.36 -5.28
C PHE A 213 -0.82 -6.17 -4.34
N SER A 214 -0.03 -5.53 -3.47
CA SER A 214 0.80 -6.26 -2.51
C SER A 214 0.06 -6.50 -1.19
N PRO A 215 -0.04 -7.76 -0.71
CA PRO A 215 -0.67 -8.07 0.58
C PRO A 215 -0.09 -7.29 1.77
N GLN A 216 1.20 -6.98 1.73
CA GLN A 216 1.91 -6.29 2.81
C GLN A 216 1.59 -4.78 2.85
N SER A 217 1.27 -4.17 1.71
CA SER A 217 1.12 -2.72 1.56
C SER A 217 -0.30 -2.25 1.22
N ARG A 218 -1.15 -3.14 0.69
CA ARG A 218 -2.50 -2.78 0.21
C ARG A 218 -3.38 -2.13 1.29
N GLY A 219 -3.18 -2.50 2.55
CA GLY A 219 -3.93 -1.92 3.67
C GLY A 219 -3.75 -0.40 3.82
N VAL A 220 -2.72 0.19 3.20
CA VAL A 220 -2.55 1.65 3.21
C VAL A 220 -3.70 2.34 2.48
N PHE A 221 -4.15 1.79 1.35
CA PHE A 221 -5.27 2.33 0.57
C PHE A 221 -6.60 1.65 0.92
N ILE A 222 -6.62 0.31 0.96
CA ILE A 222 -7.86 -0.47 1.08
C ILE A 222 -8.50 -0.31 2.46
N ASP A 223 -7.69 -0.20 3.53
CA ASP A 223 -8.19 -0.03 4.90
C ASP A 223 -8.39 1.45 5.27
N THR A 224 -8.20 2.36 4.32
CA THR A 224 -8.42 3.79 4.56
C THR A 224 -9.91 4.07 4.71
N ILE A 225 -10.26 4.87 5.74
CA ILE A 225 -11.64 5.27 6.03
C ILE A 225 -12.28 5.93 4.79
N GLY A 226 -13.48 5.49 4.43
CA GLY A 226 -14.21 6.02 3.28
C GLY A 226 -13.71 5.51 1.93
N PHE A 227 -12.86 4.48 1.90
CA PHE A 227 -12.57 3.75 0.67
C PHE A 227 -13.74 2.84 0.30
N ASP A 228 -14.22 2.99 -0.93
CA ASP A 228 -15.22 2.13 -1.53
C ASP A 228 -14.76 1.77 -2.95
N PRO A 229 -14.41 0.51 -3.22
CA PRO A 229 -13.95 0.09 -4.54
C PRO A 229 -14.99 0.28 -5.63
N SER A 230 -16.29 0.24 -5.29
CA SER A 230 -17.37 0.44 -6.25
C SER A 230 -17.51 1.91 -6.70
N GLN A 231 -16.99 2.83 -5.90
CA GLN A 231 -17.02 4.28 -6.15
C GLN A 231 -15.63 4.86 -6.44
N THR A 232 -14.66 3.98 -6.75
CA THR A 232 -13.26 4.37 -6.98
C THR A 232 -12.84 4.02 -8.40
N LEU A 233 -12.34 5.00 -9.15
CA LEU A 233 -11.68 4.76 -10.42
C LEU A 233 -10.23 4.38 -10.17
N LEU A 234 -9.82 3.20 -10.60
CA LEU A 234 -8.43 2.75 -10.55
C LEU A 234 -7.76 2.93 -11.91
N ILE A 235 -6.65 3.65 -11.93
CA ILE A 235 -5.80 3.83 -13.11
C ILE A 235 -4.44 3.19 -12.82
N VAL A 236 -3.99 2.31 -13.69
CA VAL A 236 -2.68 1.67 -13.60
C VAL A 236 -1.85 2.06 -14.82
N ASP A 237 -0.83 2.87 -14.58
CA ASP A 237 0.14 3.26 -15.59
C ASP A 237 1.16 2.14 -15.83
N GLU A 238 1.61 1.99 -17.08
CA GLU A 238 2.53 0.89 -17.49
C GLU A 238 2.03 -0.50 -17.03
N ALA A 239 0.72 -0.75 -17.22
CA ALA A 239 0.03 -1.94 -16.72
C ALA A 239 0.61 -3.27 -17.25
N HIS A 240 1.42 -3.24 -18.31
CA HIS A 240 2.13 -4.43 -18.83
C HIS A 240 3.10 -5.04 -17.79
N ASN A 241 3.58 -4.26 -16.82
CA ASN A 241 4.43 -4.74 -15.73
C ASN A 241 3.63 -5.32 -14.55
N LEU A 242 2.30 -5.10 -14.51
CA LEU A 242 1.48 -5.49 -13.38
C LEU A 242 1.42 -7.01 -13.13
N PRO A 243 1.28 -7.88 -14.16
CA PRO A 243 1.23 -9.33 -13.93
C PRO A 243 2.46 -9.85 -13.21
N GLN A 244 3.66 -9.45 -13.67
CA GLN A 244 4.91 -9.86 -13.03
C GLN A 244 5.00 -9.31 -11.59
N ARG A 245 4.75 -8.02 -11.39
CA ARG A 245 4.79 -7.39 -10.06
C ARG A 245 3.77 -7.97 -9.08
N ALA A 246 2.57 -8.29 -9.55
CA ALA A 246 1.57 -8.93 -8.72
C ALA A 246 1.99 -10.36 -8.34
N ALA A 247 2.58 -11.10 -9.27
CA ALA A 247 3.12 -12.42 -8.99
C ALA A 247 4.27 -12.36 -7.96
N GLU A 248 5.20 -11.43 -8.13
CA GLU A 248 6.29 -11.19 -7.16
C GLU A 248 5.76 -10.78 -5.78
N ALA A 249 4.77 -9.89 -5.74
CA ALA A 249 4.18 -9.42 -4.48
C ALA A 249 3.34 -10.48 -3.75
N LEU A 250 2.77 -11.43 -4.49
CA LEU A 250 2.00 -12.56 -3.96
C LEU A 250 2.88 -13.78 -3.73
N GLY A 251 4.03 -13.83 -4.38
CA GLY A 251 5.01 -14.89 -4.24
C GLY A 251 5.68 -14.84 -2.87
N ILE A 252 6.10 -16.00 -2.41
CA ILE A 252 6.95 -16.14 -1.23
C ILE A 252 8.20 -16.86 -1.69
N GLU A 253 9.33 -16.21 -1.48
CA GLU A 253 10.64 -16.75 -1.80
C GLU A 253 11.40 -17.08 -0.51
N LEU A 254 11.86 -18.30 -0.40
CA LEU A 254 12.75 -18.77 0.66
C LEU A 254 13.94 -19.49 0.01
N SER A 255 15.13 -19.02 0.31
CA SER A 255 16.36 -19.62 -0.12
C SER A 255 16.92 -20.55 0.98
N ALA A 256 17.40 -21.74 0.59
CA ALA A 256 18.07 -22.64 1.51
C ALA A 256 19.31 -21.99 2.16
N THR A 257 20.06 -21.21 1.39
CA THR A 257 21.25 -20.49 1.88
C THR A 257 20.87 -19.42 2.91
N GLU A 258 19.81 -18.65 2.64
CA GLU A 258 19.33 -17.63 3.58
C GLU A 258 18.80 -18.24 4.87
N LEU A 259 18.08 -19.36 4.78
CA LEU A 259 17.61 -20.11 5.96
C LEU A 259 18.77 -20.65 6.79
N LEU A 260 19.82 -21.15 6.16
CA LEU A 260 21.01 -21.63 6.85
C LEU A 260 21.74 -20.46 7.55
N PHE A 261 21.86 -19.32 6.89
CA PHE A 261 22.41 -18.12 7.50
C PHE A 261 21.55 -17.67 8.70
N ALA A 262 20.24 -17.66 8.55
CA ALA A 262 19.32 -17.32 9.65
C ALA A 262 19.45 -18.30 10.82
N TYR A 263 19.61 -19.59 10.56
CA TYR A 263 19.88 -20.62 11.56
C TYR A 263 21.14 -20.29 12.38
N GLU A 264 22.25 -19.94 11.72
CA GLU A 264 23.50 -19.60 12.42
C GLU A 264 23.38 -18.33 13.27
N GLU A 265 22.79 -17.28 12.75
CA GLU A 265 22.58 -16.02 13.49
C GLU A 265 21.66 -16.21 14.70
N LEU A 266 20.59 -16.99 14.56
CA LEU A 266 19.69 -17.31 15.64
C LEU A 266 20.34 -18.19 16.69
N ARG A 267 21.19 -19.14 16.28
CA ARG A 267 21.99 -19.98 17.16
C ARG A 267 22.94 -19.14 18.02
N VAL A 268 23.63 -18.19 17.41
CA VAL A 268 24.51 -17.24 18.12
C VAL A 268 23.72 -16.36 19.08
N SER A 269 22.50 -15.96 18.69
CA SER A 269 21.60 -15.17 19.54
C SER A 269 20.89 -15.99 20.65
N GLY A 270 21.24 -17.25 20.82
CA GLY A 270 20.71 -18.07 21.91
C GLY A 270 19.34 -18.70 21.66
N ALA A 271 18.92 -18.80 20.40
CA ALA A 271 17.65 -19.47 20.08
C ALA A 271 17.65 -20.93 20.55
N PRO A 272 16.53 -21.43 21.10
CA PRO A 272 16.47 -22.77 21.61
C PRO A 272 16.55 -23.82 20.48
N ARG A 273 17.20 -24.95 20.75
CA ARG A 273 17.42 -26.02 19.77
C ARG A 273 16.11 -26.53 19.12
N ARG A 274 15.02 -26.53 19.88
CA ARG A 274 13.70 -26.91 19.37
C ARG A 274 13.23 -26.05 18.20
N PHE A 275 13.59 -24.76 18.19
CA PHE A 275 13.28 -23.81 17.10
C PHE A 275 14.28 -23.89 15.95
N LEU A 276 15.54 -24.10 16.26
CA LEU A 276 16.61 -24.18 15.27
C LEU A 276 16.52 -25.41 14.38
N ARG A 277 16.11 -26.57 14.95
CA ARG A 277 16.04 -27.84 14.21
C ARG A 277 15.08 -27.82 13.02
N PRO A 278 13.81 -27.34 13.14
CA PRO A 278 12.92 -27.23 11.98
C PRO A 278 13.44 -26.26 10.91
N LEU A 279 14.13 -25.19 11.28
CA LEU A 279 14.75 -24.25 10.33
C LEU A 279 15.86 -24.91 9.51
N GLU A 280 16.74 -25.68 10.18
CA GLU A 280 17.81 -26.42 9.53
C GLU A 280 17.24 -27.50 8.59
N GLU A 281 16.22 -28.22 9.04
CA GLU A 281 15.57 -29.24 8.22
C GLU A 281 14.84 -28.62 7.02
N LEU A 282 14.16 -27.48 7.19
CA LEU A 282 13.52 -26.75 6.11
C LEU A 282 14.55 -26.31 5.07
N SER A 283 15.70 -25.75 5.50
CA SER A 283 16.80 -25.40 4.59
C SER A 283 17.29 -26.59 3.82
N THR A 284 17.53 -27.73 4.49
CA THR A 284 18.00 -28.97 3.86
C THR A 284 16.99 -29.50 2.83
N ARG A 285 15.69 -29.49 3.16
CA ARG A 285 14.64 -29.95 2.24
C ARG A 285 14.53 -29.05 1.02
N ILE A 286 14.56 -27.74 1.20
CA ILE A 286 14.53 -26.79 0.09
C ILE A 286 15.74 -27.00 -0.83
N ASN A 287 16.93 -27.22 -0.28
CA ASN A 287 18.16 -27.47 -1.06
C ASN A 287 18.12 -28.77 -1.89
N THR A 288 17.29 -29.73 -1.53
CA THR A 288 17.11 -30.98 -2.27
C THR A 288 16.07 -30.90 -3.39
N LEU A 289 15.31 -29.82 -3.47
CA LEU A 289 14.30 -29.63 -4.51
C LEU A 289 14.98 -29.43 -5.87
N ARG A 290 14.38 -29.99 -6.91
CA ARG A 290 14.88 -29.83 -8.29
C ARG A 290 14.08 -28.74 -9.01
N ALA A 291 14.77 -28.04 -9.91
CA ALA A 291 14.14 -27.05 -10.79
C ALA A 291 13.03 -27.67 -11.63
N ASP A 292 12.03 -26.88 -11.91
CA ASP A 292 10.94 -27.19 -12.85
C ASP A 292 10.15 -28.48 -12.55
N GLN A 293 10.19 -28.93 -11.30
CA GLN A 293 9.42 -30.10 -10.88
C GLN A 293 8.29 -29.73 -9.92
N THR A 294 7.14 -30.32 -10.13
CA THR A 294 6.03 -30.26 -9.18
C THR A 294 6.41 -30.99 -7.90
N LEU A 295 6.11 -30.39 -6.75
CA LEU A 295 6.30 -31.06 -5.47
C LEU A 295 5.45 -32.33 -5.41
N SER A 296 6.03 -33.43 -4.96
CA SER A 296 5.25 -34.60 -4.57
C SER A 296 4.37 -34.26 -3.37
N SER A 297 3.24 -34.95 -3.22
CA SER A 297 2.36 -34.76 -2.04
C SER A 297 3.12 -34.94 -0.73
N ASN A 298 4.02 -35.92 -0.64
CA ASN A 298 4.83 -36.14 0.56
C ASN A 298 5.76 -34.96 0.86
N THR A 299 6.45 -34.44 -0.18
CA THR A 299 7.32 -33.26 -0.02
C THR A 299 6.51 -32.03 0.39
N HIS A 300 5.34 -31.85 -0.21
CA HIS A 300 4.43 -30.74 0.10
C HIS A 300 4.02 -30.75 1.58
N TYR A 301 3.52 -31.90 2.08
CA TYR A 301 3.12 -32.01 3.49
C TYR A 301 4.32 -31.89 4.43
N THR A 302 5.47 -32.45 4.10
CA THR A 302 6.68 -32.28 4.92
C THR A 302 7.09 -30.81 5.05
N LEU A 303 7.04 -30.04 3.95
CA LEU A 303 7.33 -28.61 4.00
C LEU A 303 6.27 -27.83 4.81
N LEU A 304 5.00 -28.19 4.67
CA LEU A 304 3.91 -27.59 5.43
C LEU A 304 4.11 -27.83 6.94
N ASP A 305 4.32 -29.08 7.35
CA ASP A 305 4.53 -29.46 8.75
C ASP A 305 5.71 -28.70 9.37
N LEU A 306 6.83 -28.60 8.65
CA LEU A 306 8.00 -27.83 9.11
C LEU A 306 7.68 -26.33 9.26
N CYS A 307 6.96 -25.75 8.31
CA CYS A 307 6.58 -24.34 8.36
C CYS A 307 5.60 -24.07 9.51
N GLU A 308 4.64 -24.96 9.75
CA GLU A 308 3.68 -24.86 10.87
C GLU A 308 4.37 -25.02 12.23
N ASP A 309 5.34 -25.96 12.36
CA ASP A 309 6.12 -26.11 13.56
C ASP A 309 6.92 -24.85 13.88
N ILE A 310 7.57 -24.26 12.88
CA ILE A 310 8.27 -22.98 13.04
C ILE A 310 7.28 -21.87 13.45
N GLU A 311 6.11 -21.76 12.81
CA GLU A 311 5.09 -20.76 13.15
C GLU A 311 4.63 -20.86 14.61
N GLN A 312 4.34 -22.08 15.07
CA GLN A 312 3.93 -22.31 16.46
C GLN A 312 5.02 -21.90 17.46
N GLN A 313 6.26 -22.14 17.11
CA GLN A 313 7.39 -21.85 17.99
C GLN A 313 7.78 -20.36 18.01
N ILE A 314 7.62 -19.62 16.90
CA ILE A 314 7.90 -18.18 16.86
C ILE A 314 7.20 -17.42 17.98
N ALA A 315 5.94 -17.77 18.26
CA ALA A 315 5.14 -17.13 19.31
C ALA A 315 5.60 -17.46 20.75
N GLN A 316 6.39 -18.51 20.91
CA GLN A 316 6.79 -19.07 22.21
C GLN A 316 8.26 -18.84 22.56
N ILE A 317 9.07 -18.42 21.60
CA ILE A 317 10.49 -18.20 21.85
C ILE A 317 10.76 -16.82 22.44
N HIS A 318 11.61 -16.80 23.45
CA HIS A 318 12.11 -15.58 24.06
C HIS A 318 13.50 -15.27 23.50
N ILE A 319 13.53 -14.55 22.38
CA ILE A 319 14.77 -14.02 21.77
C ILE A 319 14.69 -12.51 21.81
N HIS A 320 15.83 -11.86 22.05
CA HIS A 320 15.95 -10.43 21.85
C HIS A 320 16.06 -10.12 20.35
N TRP A 321 14.91 -10.01 19.67
CA TRP A 321 14.84 -9.77 18.23
C TRP A 321 15.61 -8.52 17.77
N ASN A 322 15.81 -7.56 18.66
CA ASN A 322 16.64 -6.36 18.38
C ASN A 322 18.13 -6.67 18.24
N SER A 323 18.60 -7.81 18.74
CA SER A 323 19.98 -8.28 18.57
C SER A 323 20.19 -9.17 17.36
N VAL A 324 19.11 -9.55 16.68
CA VAL A 324 19.14 -10.35 15.46
C VAL A 324 19.11 -9.43 14.24
N PRO A 325 19.91 -9.69 13.20
CA PRO A 325 19.87 -8.89 11.99
C PRO A 325 18.45 -8.76 11.42
N PRO A 326 18.00 -7.56 11.01
CA PRO A 326 16.63 -7.34 10.51
C PRO A 326 16.23 -8.28 9.37
N PHE A 327 17.16 -8.59 8.50
CA PHE A 327 16.99 -9.56 7.42
C PHE A 327 16.59 -10.95 7.93
N VAL A 328 17.24 -11.44 9.00
CA VAL A 328 16.94 -12.74 9.60
C VAL A 328 15.53 -12.74 10.22
N THR A 329 15.19 -11.67 10.91
CA THR A 329 13.85 -11.48 11.47
C THR A 329 12.80 -11.52 10.35
N GLU A 330 13.02 -10.77 9.27
CA GLU A 330 12.12 -10.74 8.12
C GLU A 330 11.97 -12.13 7.47
N LEU A 331 13.07 -12.85 7.29
CA LEU A 331 13.07 -14.20 6.71
C LEU A 331 12.27 -15.19 7.56
N VAL A 332 12.49 -15.19 8.88
CA VAL A 332 11.76 -16.06 9.81
C VAL A 332 10.25 -15.79 9.75
N TRP A 333 9.85 -14.52 9.65
CA TRP A 333 8.43 -14.15 9.54
C TRP A 333 7.81 -14.42 8.15
N ARG A 334 8.60 -14.75 7.12
CA ARG A 334 8.09 -15.26 5.84
C ARG A 334 7.64 -16.73 5.93
N VAL A 335 8.20 -17.53 6.84
CA VAL A 335 7.85 -18.95 6.99
C VAL A 335 6.37 -19.19 7.28
N PRO A 336 5.72 -18.49 8.23
CA PRO A 336 4.27 -18.59 8.43
C PRO A 336 3.44 -18.24 7.19
N SER A 337 3.93 -17.32 6.37
CA SER A 337 3.26 -16.96 5.12
C SER A 337 3.34 -18.08 4.11
N LEU A 338 4.47 -18.79 4.04
CA LEU A 338 4.61 -19.99 3.22
C LEU A 338 3.69 -21.12 3.71
N ALA A 339 3.59 -21.36 5.02
CA ALA A 339 2.66 -22.33 5.59
C ALA A 339 1.22 -22.08 5.11
N LYS A 340 0.75 -20.84 5.17
CA LYS A 340 -0.58 -20.43 4.70
C LYS A 340 -0.78 -20.69 3.20
N CYS A 341 0.23 -20.43 2.39
CA CYS A 341 0.18 -20.71 0.95
C CYS A 341 0.14 -22.20 0.66
N LEU A 342 0.94 -23.01 1.36
CA LEU A 342 0.95 -24.46 1.23
C LEU A 342 -0.40 -25.05 1.66
N ALA A 343 -0.96 -24.63 2.80
CA ALA A 343 -2.25 -25.09 3.31
C ALA A 343 -3.42 -24.72 2.39
N ALA A 344 -3.44 -23.52 1.82
CA ALA A 344 -4.55 -23.03 1.00
C ALA A 344 -4.65 -23.72 -0.38
N SER A 345 -3.61 -24.40 -0.86
CA SER A 345 -3.56 -24.91 -2.24
C SER A 345 -2.76 -26.21 -2.36
N PRO A 346 -3.24 -27.33 -1.78
CA PRO A 346 -2.53 -28.60 -1.83
C PRO A 346 -2.32 -29.15 -3.24
N GLN A 347 -2.97 -28.58 -4.26
CA GLN A 347 -2.88 -28.97 -5.68
C GLN A 347 -2.32 -27.88 -6.57
N LYS A 348 -1.97 -26.71 -6.05
CA LYS A 348 -1.41 -25.60 -6.84
C LYS A 348 0.10 -25.56 -6.71
N TRP A 349 0.73 -25.69 -7.81
CA TRP A 349 2.07 -25.56 -8.31
C TRP A 349 2.95 -24.58 -7.50
N LEU A 350 3.87 -25.10 -6.72
CA LEU A 350 5.08 -24.39 -6.34
C LEU A 350 6.10 -24.67 -7.48
N HIS A 351 6.25 -23.70 -8.37
CA HIS A 351 7.37 -23.72 -9.28
C HIS A 351 8.61 -23.34 -8.48
N TRP A 352 9.51 -24.30 -8.33
CA TRP A 352 10.81 -24.07 -7.75
C TRP A 352 11.81 -23.84 -8.87
N SER A 353 12.45 -22.68 -8.91
CA SER A 353 13.64 -22.42 -9.70
C SER A 353 14.82 -22.31 -8.74
N PRO A 354 15.89 -23.13 -8.86
CA PRO A 354 17.09 -22.86 -8.11
C PRO A 354 17.58 -21.49 -8.56
N SER A 355 17.74 -20.57 -7.63
CA SER A 355 18.55 -19.40 -7.89
C SER A 355 19.94 -19.92 -8.25
N ASN A 356 20.36 -19.74 -9.49
CA ASN A 356 21.76 -19.85 -9.86
C ASN A 356 22.51 -18.72 -9.14
N GLY A 357 22.65 -18.89 -7.84
CA GLY A 357 23.54 -18.10 -7.03
C GLY A 357 24.94 -18.60 -7.30
N VAL A 358 25.65 -17.92 -8.16
CA VAL A 358 27.10 -17.87 -8.12
C VAL A 358 27.47 -16.86 -7.05
#